data_504070b7fc943cb3206551524de78e28
#
_entry.id   504070b7fc943cb3206551524de78e28
#
_cell.length_a   1.000
_cell.length_b   1.000
_cell.length_c   1.000
_cell.angle_alpha   90.00
_cell.angle_beta   90.00
_cell.angle_gamma   90.00
#
_symmetry.space_group_name_H-M   'P 1'
#
loop_
_entity.id
_entity.type
_entity.pdbx_description
1 polymer ?
#
loop_
_entity_poly.entity_id
_entity_poly.type
_entity_poly.pdbx_seq_one_letter_code
_entity_poly.pdbx_strand_id
1 'polypeptide(L)'
;MAVDRDHVLRSAAALLTRRSTATMDEVARAAGISRATLHRHFAGRDVLVRALETLGIAECEAALDAARPDEGPAREAVRRLVGEFEPAAGLLAFLYTENQLFEGAEQNQGWTRIDERVSGLFRRGQLGGEFRIDLTPAWLTEALFGLLASGAWMVQSGKGAPRDFQHMITELLLGGALRQPVPRNPAP
;
A
#
# COMPACT_ATOMS: atom_id res chain seq x y z
N MET A 1 8.86 -3.95 33.28
CA MET A 1 7.81 -4.09 32.27
C MET A 1 8.41 -4.82 31.08
N ALA A 2 7.82 -5.94 30.65
CA ALA A 2 8.22 -6.56 29.39
C ALA A 2 7.81 -5.59 28.27
N VAL A 3 8.75 -5.22 27.42
CA VAL A 3 8.46 -4.38 26.25
C VAL A 3 7.65 -5.23 25.29
N ASP A 4 6.48 -4.73 24.90
CA ASP A 4 5.59 -5.39 23.98
C ASP A 4 6.23 -5.44 22.58
N ARG A 5 6.26 -6.64 21.97
CA ARG A 5 6.80 -6.85 20.62
C ARG A 5 6.08 -5.99 19.58
N ASP A 6 4.79 -5.79 19.73
CA ASP A 6 3.97 -4.97 18.83
C ASP A 6 4.34 -3.48 18.92
N HIS A 7 4.63 -2.97 20.12
CA HIS A 7 5.13 -1.61 20.28
C HIS A 7 6.45 -1.40 19.53
N VAL A 8 7.38 -2.36 19.64
CA VAL A 8 8.67 -2.30 18.93
C VAL A 8 8.46 -2.32 17.43
N LEU A 9 7.57 -3.18 16.94
CA LEU A 9 7.27 -3.31 15.51
C LEU A 9 6.64 -2.02 14.94
N ARG A 10 5.68 -1.42 15.63
CA ARG A 10 5.07 -0.14 15.23
C ARG A 10 6.07 1.01 15.25
N SER A 11 6.96 1.06 16.25
CA SER A 11 8.03 2.06 16.30
C SER A 11 9.03 1.90 15.16
N ALA A 12 9.36 0.66 14.82
CA ALA A 12 10.20 0.33 13.67
C ALA A 12 9.53 0.74 12.35
N ALA A 13 8.24 0.42 12.17
CA ALA A 13 7.46 0.82 11.01
C ALA A 13 7.49 2.34 10.82
N ALA A 14 7.16 3.10 11.89
CA ALA A 14 7.14 4.55 11.85
C ALA A 14 8.51 5.19 11.52
N LEU A 15 9.60 4.59 11.98
CA LEU A 15 10.95 5.06 11.66
C LEU A 15 11.35 4.71 10.23
N LEU A 16 11.20 3.43 9.83
CA LEU A 16 11.66 2.92 8.53
C LEU A 16 10.86 3.48 7.36
N THR A 17 9.58 3.75 7.56
CA THR A 17 8.74 4.50 6.61
C THR A 17 9.34 5.88 6.29
N ARG A 18 9.89 6.57 7.29
CA ARG A 18 10.51 7.91 7.10
C ARG A 18 11.95 7.83 6.64
N ARG A 19 12.67 6.79 7.04
CA ARG A 19 14.08 6.60 6.75
C ARG A 19 14.39 5.11 6.58
N SER A 20 14.21 4.63 5.37
CA SER A 20 14.36 3.21 5.00
C SER A 20 15.75 2.64 5.34
N THR A 21 16.78 3.49 5.36
CA THR A 21 18.18 3.11 5.69
C THR A 21 18.49 3.12 7.18
N ALA A 22 17.51 3.37 8.08
CA ALA A 22 17.75 3.39 9.51
C ALA A 22 18.31 2.05 10.01
N THR A 23 19.32 2.16 10.87
CA THR A 23 20.01 1.01 11.47
C THR A 23 19.20 0.37 12.59
N MET A 24 19.53 -0.88 12.96
CA MET A 24 18.91 -1.56 14.11
C MET A 24 19.09 -0.78 15.42
N ASP A 25 20.21 -0.06 15.58
CA ASP A 25 20.44 0.78 16.76
C ASP A 25 19.50 2.00 16.80
N GLU A 26 19.17 2.56 15.65
CA GLU A 26 18.20 3.65 15.54
C GLU A 26 16.77 3.15 15.76
N VAL A 27 16.46 1.95 15.30
CA VAL A 27 15.18 1.28 15.61
C VAL A 27 15.05 1.04 17.12
N ALA A 28 16.09 0.52 17.78
CA ALA A 28 16.07 0.31 19.23
C ALA A 28 15.83 1.62 19.99
N ARG A 29 16.51 2.70 19.60
CA ARG A 29 16.30 4.03 20.18
C ARG A 29 14.89 4.58 19.94
N ALA A 30 14.36 4.40 18.74
CA ALA A 30 13.00 4.84 18.42
C ALA A 30 11.94 4.09 19.24
N ALA A 31 12.17 2.81 19.53
CA ALA A 31 11.31 1.99 20.37
C ALA A 31 11.55 2.16 21.88
N GLY A 32 12.51 3.01 22.29
CA GLY A 32 12.85 3.24 23.69
C GLY A 32 13.46 2.04 24.42
N ILE A 33 14.17 1.16 23.68
CA ILE A 33 14.76 -0.08 24.21
C ILE A 33 16.26 -0.19 23.92
N SER A 34 16.93 -1.09 24.63
CA SER A 34 18.33 -1.41 24.32
C SER A 34 18.45 -2.22 23.02
N ARG A 35 19.61 -2.13 22.35
CA ARG A 35 19.95 -2.99 21.21
C ARG A 35 19.82 -4.47 21.56
N ALA A 36 20.26 -4.90 22.74
CA ALA A 36 20.15 -6.29 23.19
C ALA A 36 18.69 -6.74 23.34
N THR A 37 17.80 -5.84 23.77
CA THR A 37 16.36 -6.12 23.84
C THR A 37 15.76 -6.23 22.45
N LEU A 38 16.10 -5.33 21.52
CA LEU A 38 15.66 -5.41 20.13
C LEU A 38 16.10 -6.74 19.50
N HIS A 39 17.37 -7.12 19.70
CA HIS A 39 17.92 -8.36 19.14
C HIS A 39 17.22 -9.63 19.64
N ARG A 40 16.66 -9.61 20.85
CA ARG A 40 15.84 -10.73 21.37
C ARG A 40 14.50 -10.84 20.66
N HIS A 41 13.92 -9.72 20.20
CA HIS A 41 12.67 -9.72 19.45
C HIS A 41 12.89 -9.99 17.96
N PHE A 42 13.99 -9.42 17.41
CA PHE A 42 14.34 -9.49 16.00
C PHE A 42 15.84 -9.69 15.88
N ALA A 43 16.25 -10.91 15.53
CA ALA A 43 17.67 -11.30 15.49
C ALA A 43 18.51 -10.54 14.44
N GLY A 44 17.86 -9.91 13.46
CA GLY A 44 18.48 -9.09 12.41
C GLY A 44 17.46 -8.23 11.68
N ARG A 45 17.96 -7.44 10.73
CA ARG A 45 17.11 -6.58 9.89
C ARG A 45 16.12 -7.39 9.05
N ASP A 46 16.56 -8.49 8.49
CA ASP A 46 15.75 -9.42 7.70
C ASP A 46 14.53 -9.96 8.48
N VAL A 47 14.74 -10.37 9.73
CA VAL A 47 13.67 -10.83 10.63
C VAL A 47 12.70 -9.69 10.96
N LEU A 48 13.22 -8.48 11.17
CA LEU A 48 12.39 -7.29 11.40
C LEU A 48 11.57 -6.95 10.14
N VAL A 49 12.17 -6.95 8.97
CA VAL A 49 11.50 -6.63 7.70
C VAL A 49 10.40 -7.66 7.39
N ARG A 50 10.63 -8.95 7.61
CA ARG A 50 9.56 -9.97 7.47
C ARG A 50 8.42 -9.79 8.47
N ALA A 51 8.71 -9.33 9.68
CA ALA A 51 7.66 -8.99 10.64
C ALA A 51 6.87 -7.74 10.23
N LEU A 52 7.54 -6.74 9.63
CA LEU A 52 6.90 -5.57 9.04
C LEU A 52 6.07 -5.92 7.80
N GLU A 53 6.52 -6.87 7.00
CA GLU A 53 5.75 -7.43 5.89
C GLU A 53 4.44 -8.05 6.38
N THR A 54 4.51 -8.89 7.41
CA THR A 54 3.32 -9.48 8.01
C THR A 54 2.33 -8.42 8.52
N LEU A 55 2.86 -7.36 9.15
CA LEU A 55 2.05 -6.22 9.59
C LEU A 55 1.42 -5.49 8.38
N GLY A 56 2.20 -5.21 7.34
CA GLY A 56 1.73 -4.53 6.14
C GLY A 56 0.64 -5.32 5.42
N ILE A 57 0.78 -6.64 5.30
CA ILE A 57 -0.26 -7.52 4.74
C ILE A 57 -1.54 -7.42 5.57
N ALA A 58 -1.45 -7.52 6.90
CA ALA A 58 -2.62 -7.42 7.77
C ALA A 58 -3.32 -6.06 7.67
N GLU A 59 -2.56 -4.96 7.58
CA GLU A 59 -3.12 -3.61 7.38
C GLU A 59 -3.80 -3.48 6.02
N CYS A 60 -3.22 -4.05 4.96
CA CYS A 60 -3.83 -4.05 3.62
C CYS A 60 -5.09 -4.89 3.56
N GLU A 61 -5.11 -6.08 4.16
CA GLU A 61 -6.30 -6.93 4.23
C GLU A 61 -7.42 -6.21 4.99
N ALA A 62 -7.12 -5.57 6.12
CA ALA A 62 -8.10 -4.77 6.88
C ALA A 62 -8.64 -3.58 6.07
N ALA A 63 -7.77 -2.88 5.32
CA ALA A 63 -8.17 -1.79 4.44
C ALA A 63 -9.08 -2.27 3.31
N LEU A 64 -8.79 -3.44 2.71
CA LEU A 64 -9.63 -4.08 1.70
C LEU A 64 -11.01 -4.46 2.27
N ASP A 65 -11.06 -5.00 3.47
CA ASP A 65 -12.32 -5.36 4.12
C ASP A 65 -13.17 -4.12 4.41
N ALA A 66 -12.56 -3.04 4.90
CA ALA A 66 -13.23 -1.77 5.16
C ALA A 66 -13.72 -1.09 3.86
N ALA A 67 -12.94 -1.16 2.79
CA ALA A 67 -13.28 -0.57 1.50
C ALA A 67 -14.42 -1.29 0.77
N ARG A 68 -14.68 -2.55 1.10
CA ARG A 68 -15.73 -3.39 0.47
C ARG A 68 -15.68 -3.31 -1.06
N PRO A 69 -14.62 -3.85 -1.70
CA PRO A 69 -14.35 -3.67 -3.13
C PRO A 69 -15.45 -4.25 -4.02
N ASP A 70 -16.28 -5.15 -3.51
CA ASP A 70 -17.33 -5.83 -4.26
C ASP A 70 -18.68 -5.05 -4.23
N GLU A 71 -18.80 -4.01 -3.41
CA GLU A 71 -20.04 -3.26 -3.23
C GLU A 71 -20.09 -1.94 -4.02
N GLY A 72 -21.24 -1.69 -4.64
CA GLY A 72 -21.56 -0.45 -5.34
C GLY A 72 -20.77 -0.25 -6.64
N PRO A 73 -20.79 0.96 -7.23
CA PRO A 73 -20.03 1.30 -8.42
C PRO A 73 -18.52 1.08 -8.21
N ALA A 74 -17.84 0.51 -9.21
CA ALA A 74 -16.42 0.18 -9.08
C ALA A 74 -15.54 1.42 -8.84
N ARG A 75 -15.86 2.55 -9.49
CA ARG A 75 -15.17 3.83 -9.25
C ARG A 75 -15.28 4.33 -7.81
N GLU A 76 -16.43 4.13 -7.17
CA GLU A 76 -16.62 4.50 -5.76
C GLU A 76 -15.86 3.53 -4.83
N ALA A 77 -15.82 2.24 -5.18
CA ALA A 77 -15.01 1.27 -4.46
C ALA A 77 -13.51 1.61 -4.53
N VAL A 78 -12.99 2.08 -5.69
CA VAL A 78 -11.62 2.60 -5.80
C VAL A 78 -11.39 3.81 -4.89
N ARG A 79 -12.33 4.75 -4.82
CA ARG A 79 -12.20 5.91 -3.91
C ARG A 79 -12.12 5.49 -2.44
N ARG A 80 -13.01 4.58 -2.02
CA ARG A 80 -12.96 4.04 -0.66
C ARG A 80 -11.63 3.35 -0.41
N LEU A 81 -11.19 2.52 -1.35
CA LEU A 81 -9.95 1.76 -1.23
C LEU A 81 -8.74 2.66 -1.03
N VAL A 82 -8.61 3.74 -1.81
CA VAL A 82 -7.52 4.72 -1.65
C VAL A 82 -7.56 5.35 -0.26
N GLY A 83 -8.75 5.70 0.25
CA GLY A 83 -8.90 6.26 1.60
C GLY A 83 -8.50 5.27 2.69
N GLU A 84 -8.92 4.03 2.59
CA GLU A 84 -8.60 2.98 3.59
C GLU A 84 -7.13 2.57 3.56
N PHE A 85 -6.45 2.67 2.40
CA PHE A 85 -5.01 2.41 2.28
C PHE A 85 -4.11 3.56 2.76
N GLU A 86 -4.65 4.78 2.93
CA GLU A 86 -3.84 5.95 3.35
C GLU A 86 -3.00 5.68 4.62
N PRO A 87 -3.55 5.10 5.72
CA PRO A 87 -2.77 4.84 6.93
C PRO A 87 -1.61 3.86 6.71
N ALA A 88 -1.78 2.87 5.82
CA ALA A 88 -0.78 1.84 5.51
C ALA A 88 0.22 2.29 4.43
N ALA A 89 -0.09 3.35 3.67
CA ALA A 89 0.66 3.73 2.46
C ALA A 89 2.16 3.95 2.72
N GLY A 90 2.52 4.51 3.88
CA GLY A 90 3.92 4.72 4.26
C GLY A 90 4.68 3.40 4.50
N LEU A 91 4.05 2.44 5.16
CA LEU A 91 4.63 1.12 5.37
C LEU A 91 4.74 0.36 4.04
N LEU A 92 3.72 0.44 3.20
CA LEU A 92 3.75 -0.14 1.85
C LEU A 92 4.88 0.44 1.00
N ALA A 93 5.05 1.76 1.02
CA ALA A 93 6.15 2.42 0.31
C ALA A 93 7.52 1.91 0.77
N PHE A 94 7.71 1.70 2.08
CA PHE A 94 8.93 1.10 2.62
C PHE A 94 9.10 -0.34 2.14
N LEU A 95 8.07 -1.18 2.29
CA LEU A 95 8.12 -2.60 1.89
C LEU A 95 8.39 -2.76 0.39
N TYR A 96 7.85 -1.88 -0.43
CA TYR A 96 8.09 -1.88 -1.88
C TYR A 96 9.57 -1.65 -2.26
N THR A 97 10.35 -1.02 -1.39
CA THR A 97 11.79 -0.83 -1.60
C THR A 97 12.66 -1.97 -1.07
N GLU A 98 12.10 -2.91 -0.33
CA GLU A 98 12.83 -4.02 0.27
C GLU A 98 12.88 -5.22 -0.69
N ASN A 99 13.83 -5.19 -1.64
CA ASN A 99 13.97 -6.19 -2.71
C ASN A 99 13.99 -7.64 -2.21
N GLN A 100 14.52 -7.88 -0.99
CA GLN A 100 14.56 -9.21 -0.39
C GLN A 100 13.18 -9.88 -0.19
N LEU A 101 12.10 -9.10 -0.17
CA LEU A 101 10.73 -9.64 -0.07
C LEU A 101 10.24 -10.21 -1.42
N PHE A 102 10.87 -9.78 -2.52
CA PHE A 102 10.51 -10.17 -3.88
C PHE A 102 11.54 -11.13 -4.51
N GLU A 103 12.70 -11.30 -3.86
CA GLU A 103 13.75 -12.22 -4.29
C GLU A 103 13.54 -13.60 -3.64
N GLY A 104 13.10 -14.57 -4.43
CA GLY A 104 12.99 -15.96 -3.99
C GLY A 104 11.71 -16.67 -4.44
N ALA A 105 11.70 -17.99 -4.32
CA ALA A 105 10.60 -18.84 -4.79
C ALA A 105 9.34 -18.79 -3.91
N GLU A 106 9.40 -18.14 -2.75
CA GLU A 106 8.27 -18.05 -1.80
C GLU A 106 7.82 -16.61 -1.64
N GLN A 107 7.11 -16.11 -2.64
CA GLN A 107 6.32 -14.89 -2.46
C GLN A 107 5.27 -15.14 -1.38
N ASN A 108 5.15 -14.23 -0.41
CA ASN A 108 4.16 -14.36 0.64
C ASN A 108 2.74 -14.37 0.04
N GLN A 109 2.00 -15.46 0.27
CA GLN A 109 0.64 -15.63 -0.25
C GLN A 109 -0.32 -14.50 0.13
N GLY A 110 0.00 -13.72 1.18
CA GLY A 110 -0.74 -12.52 1.56
C GLY A 110 -0.77 -11.49 0.44
N TRP A 111 0.38 -11.23 -0.19
CA TRP A 111 0.44 -10.31 -1.33
C TRP A 111 -0.39 -10.79 -2.52
N THR A 112 -0.33 -12.09 -2.81
CA THR A 112 -1.14 -12.68 -3.88
C THR A 112 -2.62 -12.47 -3.64
N ARG A 113 -3.12 -12.69 -2.41
CA ARG A 113 -4.54 -12.44 -2.07
C ARG A 113 -4.93 -10.98 -2.21
N ILE A 114 -4.08 -10.06 -1.77
CA ILE A 114 -4.30 -8.61 -1.89
C ILE A 114 -4.40 -8.23 -3.37
N ASP A 115 -3.43 -8.69 -4.19
CA ASP A 115 -3.39 -8.44 -5.64
C ASP A 115 -4.64 -8.98 -6.33
N GLU A 116 -5.05 -10.21 -6.04
CA GLU A 116 -6.26 -10.82 -6.60
C GLU A 116 -7.53 -10.03 -6.27
N ARG A 117 -7.66 -9.53 -5.03
CA ARG A 117 -8.83 -8.74 -4.60
C ARG A 117 -8.87 -7.39 -5.30
N VAL A 118 -7.75 -6.68 -5.37
CA VAL A 118 -7.66 -5.38 -6.07
C VAL A 118 -7.86 -5.55 -7.58
N SER A 119 -7.20 -6.53 -8.18
CA SER A 119 -7.38 -6.86 -9.60
C SER A 119 -8.82 -7.26 -9.92
N GLY A 120 -9.49 -7.98 -9.00
CA GLY A 120 -10.91 -8.31 -9.07
C GLY A 120 -11.80 -7.08 -9.15
N LEU A 121 -11.54 -6.05 -8.34
CA LEU A 121 -12.24 -4.77 -8.39
C LEU A 121 -12.13 -4.10 -9.78
N PHE A 122 -10.91 -4.03 -10.32
CA PHE A 122 -10.72 -3.45 -11.66
C PHE A 122 -11.42 -4.26 -12.75
N ARG A 123 -11.32 -5.60 -12.69
CA ARG A 123 -12.04 -6.49 -13.61
C ARG A 123 -13.54 -6.29 -13.53
N ARG A 124 -14.10 -6.18 -12.33
CA ARG A 124 -15.54 -5.89 -12.14
C ARG A 124 -15.95 -4.57 -12.78
N GLY A 125 -15.15 -3.52 -12.62
CA GLY A 125 -15.39 -2.22 -13.25
C GLY A 125 -15.31 -2.27 -14.78
N GLN A 126 -14.41 -3.06 -15.33
CA GLN A 126 -14.32 -3.29 -16.79
C GLN A 126 -15.52 -4.03 -17.33
N LEU A 127 -15.94 -5.11 -16.68
CA LEU A 127 -17.14 -5.87 -17.04
C LEU A 127 -18.42 -5.02 -16.93
N GLY A 128 -18.48 -4.14 -15.93
CA GLY A 128 -19.56 -3.15 -15.73
C GLY A 128 -19.51 -1.95 -16.67
N GLY A 129 -18.49 -1.84 -17.53
CA GLY A 129 -18.33 -0.73 -18.47
C GLY A 129 -17.91 0.60 -17.84
N GLU A 130 -17.52 0.60 -16.56
CA GLU A 130 -17.01 1.79 -15.87
C GLU A 130 -15.55 2.10 -16.24
N PHE A 131 -14.73 1.06 -16.38
CA PHE A 131 -13.30 1.19 -16.69
C PHE A 131 -13.00 0.77 -18.12
N ARG A 132 -11.94 1.37 -18.65
CA ARG A 132 -11.40 1.03 -19.96
C ARG A 132 -10.81 -0.39 -19.95
N ILE A 133 -10.95 -1.11 -21.07
CA ILE A 133 -10.56 -2.53 -21.21
C ILE A 133 -9.20 -2.73 -21.89
N ASP A 134 -8.60 -1.68 -22.41
CA ASP A 134 -7.28 -1.71 -23.06
C ASP A 134 -6.10 -1.69 -22.05
N LEU A 135 -6.38 -1.40 -20.76
CA LEU A 135 -5.44 -1.60 -19.65
C LEU A 135 -5.84 -2.86 -18.89
N THR A 136 -4.88 -3.75 -18.62
CA THR A 136 -5.18 -4.97 -17.86
C THR A 136 -5.51 -4.66 -16.39
N PRO A 137 -6.35 -5.46 -15.70
CA PRO A 137 -6.58 -5.31 -14.27
C PRO A 137 -5.29 -5.34 -13.46
N ALA A 138 -4.33 -6.20 -13.81
CA ALA A 138 -3.02 -6.27 -13.17
C ALA A 138 -2.25 -4.95 -13.28
N TRP A 139 -2.23 -4.34 -14.48
CA TRP A 139 -1.58 -3.04 -14.65
C TRP A 139 -2.24 -1.93 -13.81
N LEU A 140 -3.56 -1.92 -13.72
CA LEU A 140 -4.30 -0.96 -12.89
C LEU A 140 -4.03 -1.17 -11.39
N THR A 141 -3.83 -2.42 -10.97
CA THR A 141 -3.44 -2.79 -9.60
C THR A 141 -2.04 -2.25 -9.28
N GLU A 142 -1.06 -2.51 -10.14
CA GLU A 142 0.30 -1.98 -9.98
C GLU A 142 0.33 -0.44 -9.97
N ALA A 143 -0.46 0.19 -10.85
CA ALA A 143 -0.59 1.64 -10.89
C ALA A 143 -1.15 2.20 -9.57
N LEU A 144 -2.16 1.55 -8.98
CA LEU A 144 -2.70 1.94 -7.68
C LEU A 144 -1.62 1.88 -6.59
N PHE A 145 -0.92 0.74 -6.44
CA PHE A 145 0.12 0.60 -5.41
C PHE A 145 1.29 1.56 -5.63
N GLY A 146 1.70 1.77 -6.88
CA GLY A 146 2.72 2.76 -7.23
C GLY A 146 2.30 4.20 -6.86
N LEU A 147 1.04 4.57 -7.09
CA LEU A 147 0.51 5.87 -6.70
C LEU A 147 0.40 6.03 -5.18
N LEU A 148 -0.02 4.99 -4.45
CA LEU A 148 -0.05 4.99 -2.98
C LEU A 148 1.36 5.22 -2.41
N ALA A 149 2.36 4.48 -2.91
CA ALA A 149 3.75 4.64 -2.49
C ALA A 149 4.31 6.04 -2.81
N SER A 150 4.03 6.55 -4.01
CA SER A 150 4.45 7.90 -4.43
C SER A 150 3.78 8.98 -3.61
N GLY A 151 2.49 8.84 -3.31
CA GLY A 151 1.74 9.76 -2.46
C GLY A 151 2.28 9.79 -1.03
N ALA A 152 2.57 8.62 -0.45
CA ALA A 152 3.19 8.53 0.88
C ALA A 152 4.55 9.22 0.92
N TRP A 153 5.40 8.98 -0.08
CA TRP A 153 6.70 9.62 -0.18
C TRP A 153 6.58 11.15 -0.34
N MET A 154 5.62 11.62 -1.12
CA MET A 154 5.37 13.05 -1.34
C MET A 154 4.96 13.76 -0.04
N VAL A 155 4.08 13.14 0.75
CA VAL A 155 3.67 13.66 2.06
C VAL A 155 4.86 13.67 3.03
N GLN A 156 5.62 12.58 3.11
CA GLN A 156 6.78 12.45 3.98
C GLN A 156 7.89 13.45 3.66
N SER A 157 8.10 13.74 2.38
CA SER A 157 9.11 14.71 1.92
C SER A 157 8.65 16.18 2.03
N GLY A 158 7.42 16.42 2.51
CA GLY A 158 6.86 17.76 2.63
C GLY A 158 6.48 18.43 1.31
N LYS A 159 6.41 17.66 0.23
CA LYS A 159 6.04 18.17 -1.12
C LYS A 159 4.54 18.19 -1.35
N GLY A 160 3.76 17.54 -0.50
CA GLY A 160 2.30 17.50 -0.54
C GLY A 160 1.70 17.48 0.85
N ALA A 161 0.50 18.03 0.99
CA ALA A 161 -0.22 17.99 2.25
C ALA A 161 -0.93 16.63 2.44
N PRO A 162 -0.97 16.06 3.66
CA PRO A 162 -1.69 14.81 3.91
C PRO A 162 -3.14 14.82 3.42
N ARG A 163 -3.84 15.94 3.60
CA ARG A 163 -5.24 16.11 3.17
C ARG A 163 -5.46 15.95 1.66
N ASP A 164 -4.41 16.11 0.85
CA ASP A 164 -4.49 16.03 -0.62
C ASP A 164 -4.20 14.61 -1.13
N PHE A 165 -3.70 13.71 -0.26
CA PHE A 165 -3.27 12.35 -0.60
C PHE A 165 -4.35 11.58 -1.37
N GLN A 166 -5.51 11.42 -0.75
CA GLN A 166 -6.62 10.66 -1.34
C GLN A 166 -7.10 11.29 -2.66
N HIS A 167 -7.27 12.61 -2.67
CA HIS A 167 -7.74 13.32 -3.86
C HIS A 167 -6.81 13.14 -5.05
N MET A 168 -5.51 13.39 -4.87
CA MET A 168 -4.54 13.31 -5.96
C MET A 168 -4.43 11.91 -6.56
N ILE A 169 -4.37 10.88 -5.73
CA ILE A 169 -4.29 9.49 -6.19
C ILE A 169 -5.56 9.11 -6.93
N THR A 170 -6.72 9.43 -6.35
CA THR A 170 -8.01 9.09 -6.93
C THR A 170 -8.23 9.75 -8.29
N GLU A 171 -7.97 11.05 -8.40
CA GLU A 171 -8.16 11.79 -9.65
C GLU A 171 -7.21 11.31 -10.74
N LEU A 172 -5.93 11.07 -10.40
CA LEU A 172 -4.97 10.58 -11.37
C LEU A 172 -5.29 9.16 -11.83
N LEU A 173 -5.59 8.25 -10.90
CA LEU A 173 -5.90 6.86 -11.22
C LEU A 173 -7.21 6.76 -12.01
N LEU A 174 -8.29 7.37 -11.55
CA LEU A 174 -9.58 7.30 -12.20
C LEU A 174 -9.57 8.08 -13.52
N GLY A 175 -8.89 9.22 -13.61
CA GLY A 175 -8.72 9.96 -14.85
C GLY A 175 -8.07 9.13 -15.96
N GLY A 176 -7.15 8.22 -15.59
CA GLY A 176 -6.53 7.26 -16.50
C GLY A 176 -7.34 5.98 -16.73
N ALA A 177 -8.10 5.52 -15.74
CA ALA A 177 -8.78 4.21 -15.78
C ALA A 177 -10.23 4.28 -16.28
N LEU A 178 -10.91 5.42 -16.15
CA LEU A 178 -12.29 5.56 -16.59
C LEU A 178 -12.41 5.43 -18.10
N ARG A 179 -13.49 4.76 -18.52
CA ARG A 179 -13.87 4.72 -19.94
C ARG A 179 -14.26 6.12 -20.40
N GLN A 180 -13.53 6.65 -21.37
CA GLN A 180 -13.90 7.93 -21.98
C GLN A 180 -15.14 7.74 -22.87
N PRO A 181 -16.10 8.69 -22.85
CA PRO A 181 -17.20 8.65 -23.81
C PRO A 181 -16.63 8.71 -25.24
N VAL A 182 -17.08 7.80 -26.11
CA VAL A 182 -16.74 7.90 -27.53
C VAL A 182 -17.28 9.24 -28.05
N PRO A 183 -16.45 10.10 -28.66
CA PRO A 183 -16.94 11.33 -29.25
C PRO A 183 -18.05 10.97 -30.26
N ARG A 184 -19.24 11.49 -30.08
CA ARG A 184 -20.27 11.40 -31.11
C ARG A 184 -19.74 12.22 -32.29
N ASN A 185 -19.40 11.50 -33.38
CA ASN A 185 -19.12 12.18 -34.65
C ASN A 185 -20.40 12.96 -35.03
N PRO A 186 -20.33 14.29 -35.24
CA PRO A 186 -21.52 14.97 -35.76
C PRO A 186 -21.90 14.29 -37.07
N ALA A 187 -23.15 13.92 -37.16
CA ALA A 187 -23.71 13.34 -38.40
C ALA A 187 -23.45 14.29 -39.58
N PRO A 188 -23.14 13.79 -40.76
CA PRO A 188 -22.87 14.58 -41.95
C PRO A 188 -24.07 15.45 -42.37
#